data_464a79ffa0fc54f04cc8368fa355921c
#
_entry.id   464a79ffa0fc54f04cc8368fa355921c
#
_cell.length_a   1.000
_cell.length_b   1.000
_cell.length_c   1.000
_cell.angle_alpha   90.00
_cell.angle_beta   90.00
_cell.angle_gamma   90.00
#
_symmetry.space_group_name_H-M   'P 1'
#
loop_
_entity.id
_entity.type
_entity.pdbx_description
1 polymer ?
#
loop_
_entity_poly.entity_id
_entity_poly.type
_entity_poly.pdbx_seq_one_letter_code
_entity_poly.pdbx_strand_id
1 'polypeptide(L)'
;MKTSIFPSGHEITILADGSKLQKNPDGTKLHKFPDGKVVQYLAACVLTMEPNGVKIQANKDGTKITTYVDGKREQHNPDGTIITKFPDGAIEEKRVNGDVLLKKPNGTLVQTMKDRSVVTVYVEDGRQEHKFVDGSVLTVWKDGKREQIETDGTKITQYPDGRIVQVDTDGTILESQAPPAAPPK
;
A
#
# COMPACT_ATOMS: atom_id res chain seq x y z
N MET A 1 18.66 15.94 -40.01
CA MET A 1 17.21 15.87 -39.75
C MET A 1 16.49 15.63 -41.07
N LYS A 2 15.68 14.58 -41.18
CA LYS A 2 14.92 14.24 -42.40
C LYS A 2 13.48 13.96 -42.01
N THR A 3 12.52 14.64 -42.66
CA THR A 3 11.08 14.46 -42.41
C THR A 3 10.42 13.85 -43.65
N SER A 4 9.53 12.89 -43.42
CA SER A 4 8.66 12.28 -44.43
C SER A 4 7.20 12.48 -43.98
N ILE A 5 6.35 12.88 -44.91
CA ILE A 5 4.91 13.06 -44.73
C ILE A 5 4.20 11.99 -45.53
N PHE A 6 3.25 11.30 -44.91
CA PHE A 6 2.51 10.18 -45.50
C PHE A 6 1.08 10.59 -45.91
N PRO A 7 0.46 9.90 -46.87
CA PRO A 7 -0.91 10.22 -47.30
C PRO A 7 -1.95 10.12 -46.19
N SER A 8 -1.69 9.31 -45.17
CA SER A 8 -2.51 9.21 -43.93
C SER A 8 -2.41 10.43 -43.02
N GLY A 9 -1.59 11.43 -43.37
CA GLY A 9 -1.39 12.66 -42.59
C GLY A 9 -0.42 12.52 -41.43
N HIS A 10 0.19 11.36 -41.19
CA HIS A 10 1.25 11.26 -40.18
C HIS A 10 2.60 11.70 -40.73
N GLU A 11 3.43 12.26 -39.86
CA GLU A 11 4.77 12.73 -40.19
C GLU A 11 5.80 11.91 -39.40
N ILE A 12 6.90 11.52 -40.05
CA ILE A 12 8.05 10.88 -39.36
C ILE A 12 9.28 11.74 -39.58
N THR A 13 9.92 12.16 -38.51
CA THR A 13 11.17 12.89 -38.50
C THR A 13 12.28 12.06 -37.91
N ILE A 14 13.38 11.88 -38.62
CA ILE A 14 14.62 11.30 -38.11
C ILE A 14 15.49 12.45 -37.62
N LEU A 15 15.83 12.44 -36.33
CA LEU A 15 16.64 13.44 -35.66
C LEU A 15 18.14 13.13 -35.80
N ALA A 16 19.00 14.09 -35.43
CA ALA A 16 20.44 13.94 -35.57
C ALA A 16 21.05 12.84 -34.70
N ASP A 17 20.43 12.53 -33.56
CA ASP A 17 20.81 11.45 -32.65
C ASP A 17 20.32 10.06 -33.11
N GLY A 18 19.67 9.97 -34.29
CA GLY A 18 19.11 8.74 -34.84
C GLY A 18 17.72 8.40 -34.30
N SER A 19 17.19 9.16 -33.37
CA SER A 19 15.82 8.94 -32.87
C SER A 19 14.77 9.28 -33.90
N LYS A 20 13.58 8.67 -33.76
CA LYS A 20 12.46 8.83 -34.70
C LYS A 20 11.26 9.42 -33.96
N LEU A 21 10.81 10.60 -34.42
CA LEU A 21 9.61 11.26 -33.94
C LEU A 21 8.49 11.11 -34.96
N GLN A 22 7.42 10.44 -34.58
CA GLN A 22 6.18 10.35 -35.33
C GLN A 22 5.14 11.30 -34.73
N LYS A 23 4.48 12.09 -35.59
CA LYS A 23 3.30 12.89 -35.24
C LYS A 23 2.11 12.33 -35.98
N ASN A 24 1.01 12.12 -35.30
CA ASN A 24 -0.24 11.62 -35.87
C ASN A 24 -1.26 12.75 -36.07
N PRO A 25 -2.23 12.62 -37.00
CA PRO A 25 -3.28 13.62 -37.21
C PRO A 25 -4.17 13.91 -36.01
N ASP A 26 -4.32 12.93 -35.13
CA ASP A 26 -5.07 13.05 -33.86
C ASP A 26 -4.32 13.84 -32.78
N GLY A 27 -3.12 14.38 -33.09
CA GLY A 27 -2.27 15.13 -32.18
C GLY A 27 -1.37 14.28 -31.30
N THR A 28 -1.48 12.96 -31.34
CA THR A 28 -0.57 12.08 -30.59
C THR A 28 0.83 12.07 -31.21
N LYS A 29 1.86 11.84 -30.39
CA LYS A 29 3.26 11.74 -30.84
C LYS A 29 3.89 10.47 -30.28
N LEU A 30 4.76 9.85 -31.07
CA LEU A 30 5.55 8.70 -30.69
C LEU A 30 7.03 9.00 -30.95
N HIS A 31 7.86 8.95 -29.91
CA HIS A 31 9.30 9.14 -29.99
C HIS A 31 10.01 7.83 -29.69
N LYS A 32 10.75 7.30 -30.65
CA LYS A 32 11.55 6.08 -30.49
C LYS A 32 13.01 6.47 -30.49
N PHE A 33 13.72 6.10 -29.42
CA PHE A 33 15.14 6.38 -29.22
C PHE A 33 16.02 5.20 -29.68
N PRO A 34 17.29 5.45 -30.03
CA PRO A 34 18.21 4.39 -30.47
C PRO A 34 18.49 3.31 -29.42
N ASP A 35 18.42 3.66 -28.14
CA ASP A 35 18.60 2.75 -27.00
C ASP A 35 17.41 1.82 -26.76
N GLY A 36 16.33 1.96 -27.54
CA GLY A 36 15.10 1.19 -27.39
C GLY A 36 14.02 1.84 -26.53
N LYS A 37 14.31 2.97 -25.86
CA LYS A 37 13.30 3.76 -25.16
C LYS A 37 12.23 4.25 -26.11
N VAL A 38 10.97 4.19 -25.69
CA VAL A 38 9.82 4.71 -26.45
C VAL A 38 9.01 5.64 -25.55
N VAL A 39 8.70 6.84 -26.07
CA VAL A 39 7.84 7.81 -25.40
C VAL A 39 6.65 8.12 -26.27
N GLN A 40 5.45 7.94 -25.75
CA GLN A 40 4.19 8.26 -26.41
C GLN A 40 3.49 9.41 -25.67
N TYR A 41 3.20 10.47 -26.40
CA TYR A 41 2.48 11.64 -25.90
C TYR A 41 1.02 11.52 -26.30
N LEU A 42 0.15 11.35 -25.32
CA LEU A 42 -1.30 11.26 -25.48
C LEU A 42 -1.98 12.52 -24.93
N ALA A 43 -3.26 12.69 -25.22
CA ALA A 43 -4.02 13.85 -24.74
C ALA A 43 -4.06 13.94 -23.20
N ALA A 44 -4.15 12.81 -22.50
CA ALA A 44 -4.31 12.75 -21.06
C ALA A 44 -3.03 12.40 -20.28
N CYS A 45 -2.05 11.77 -20.94
CA CYS A 45 -0.85 11.29 -20.26
C CYS A 45 0.35 11.17 -21.21
N VAL A 46 1.52 10.98 -20.64
CA VAL A 46 2.74 10.56 -21.33
C VAL A 46 3.07 9.13 -20.88
N LEU A 47 3.23 8.23 -21.86
CA LEU A 47 3.66 6.85 -21.63
C LEU A 47 5.12 6.71 -22.03
N THR A 48 5.95 6.18 -21.14
CA THR A 48 7.35 5.85 -21.39
C THR A 48 7.55 4.36 -21.23
N MET A 49 8.16 3.73 -22.19
CA MET A 49 8.67 2.36 -22.10
C MET A 49 10.19 2.44 -22.11
N GLU A 50 10.80 2.04 -20.99
CA GLU A 50 12.26 1.99 -20.88
C GLU A 50 12.83 0.73 -21.55
N PRO A 51 14.10 0.72 -21.99
CA PRO A 51 14.72 -0.43 -22.64
C PRO A 51 14.69 -1.71 -21.80
N ASN A 52 14.72 -1.58 -20.48
CA ASN A 52 14.63 -2.69 -19.53
C ASN A 52 13.20 -3.22 -19.32
N GLY A 53 12.21 -2.71 -20.07
CA GLY A 53 10.82 -3.15 -20.01
C GLY A 53 9.95 -2.45 -18.96
N VAL A 54 10.51 -1.58 -18.11
CA VAL A 54 9.74 -0.75 -17.19
C VAL A 54 8.86 0.21 -17.94
N LYS A 55 7.58 0.32 -17.56
CA LYS A 55 6.60 1.24 -18.14
C LYS A 55 6.25 2.33 -17.13
N ILE A 56 6.28 3.57 -17.59
CA ILE A 56 5.95 4.74 -16.77
C ILE A 56 4.82 5.50 -17.46
N GLN A 57 3.76 5.78 -16.71
CA GLN A 57 2.65 6.64 -17.13
C GLN A 57 2.65 7.88 -16.24
N ALA A 58 2.78 9.05 -16.85
CA ALA A 58 2.67 10.34 -16.18
C ALA A 58 1.37 11.01 -16.66
N ASN A 59 0.41 11.17 -15.76
CA ASN A 59 -0.88 11.77 -16.03
C ASN A 59 -0.84 13.30 -15.84
N LYS A 60 -1.76 14.01 -16.49
CA LYS A 60 -1.88 15.47 -16.35
C LYS A 60 -2.32 15.93 -14.96
N ASP A 61 -2.99 15.08 -14.20
CA ASP A 61 -3.38 15.33 -12.81
C ASP A 61 -2.21 15.23 -11.82
N GLY A 62 -0.99 14.92 -12.32
CA GLY A 62 0.22 14.75 -11.53
C GLY A 62 0.44 13.32 -11.01
N THR A 63 -0.51 12.42 -11.22
CA THR A 63 -0.33 11.00 -10.86
C THR A 63 0.72 10.35 -11.76
N LYS A 64 1.68 9.63 -11.17
CA LYS A 64 2.69 8.86 -11.89
C LYS A 64 2.54 7.37 -11.54
N ILE A 65 2.46 6.53 -12.55
CA ILE A 65 2.35 5.08 -12.39
C ILE A 65 3.55 4.42 -13.03
N THR A 66 4.26 3.58 -12.27
CA THR A 66 5.38 2.77 -12.75
C THR A 66 5.00 1.30 -12.68
N THR A 67 5.11 0.59 -13.80
CA THR A 67 4.92 -0.87 -13.86
C THR A 67 6.26 -1.50 -14.13
N TYR A 68 6.70 -2.35 -13.23
CA TYR A 68 7.97 -3.09 -13.29
C TYR A 68 7.81 -4.41 -14.04
N VAL A 69 8.93 -4.98 -14.46
CA VAL A 69 8.95 -6.22 -15.25
C VAL A 69 8.47 -7.43 -14.43
N ASP A 70 8.70 -7.41 -13.14
CA ASP A 70 8.24 -8.43 -12.19
C ASP A 70 6.73 -8.38 -11.91
N GLY A 71 6.03 -7.40 -12.49
CA GLY A 71 4.58 -7.18 -12.28
C GLY A 71 4.25 -6.25 -11.10
N LYS A 72 5.24 -5.83 -10.31
CA LYS A 72 5.03 -4.78 -9.30
C LYS A 72 4.56 -3.49 -9.97
N ARG A 73 3.61 -2.80 -9.36
CA ARG A 73 3.10 -1.51 -9.82
C ARG A 73 3.08 -0.50 -8.70
N GLU A 74 3.72 0.64 -8.91
CA GLU A 74 3.73 1.77 -8.00
C GLU A 74 2.94 2.93 -8.58
N GLN A 75 2.11 3.56 -7.76
CA GLN A 75 1.39 4.78 -8.09
C GLN A 75 1.76 5.86 -7.08
N HIS A 76 2.28 6.96 -7.58
CA HIS A 76 2.58 8.16 -6.82
C HIS A 76 1.48 9.19 -7.10
N ASN A 77 0.75 9.57 -6.08
CA ASN A 77 -0.31 10.57 -6.18
C ASN A 77 0.20 11.98 -5.90
N PRO A 78 -0.47 13.03 -6.40
CA PRO A 78 -0.09 14.42 -6.17
C PRO A 78 -0.10 14.83 -4.70
N ASP A 79 -0.93 14.18 -3.87
CA ASP A 79 -0.98 14.38 -2.42
C ASP A 79 0.20 13.77 -1.67
N GLY A 80 1.13 13.09 -2.37
CA GLY A 80 2.30 12.42 -1.82
C GLY A 80 2.03 10.99 -1.33
N THR A 81 0.81 10.48 -1.42
CA THR A 81 0.49 9.07 -1.14
C THR A 81 1.11 8.17 -2.19
N ILE A 82 1.73 7.07 -1.77
CA ILE A 82 2.29 6.04 -2.66
C ILE A 82 1.52 4.74 -2.46
N ILE A 83 0.98 4.18 -3.54
CA ILE A 83 0.30 2.89 -3.53
C ILE A 83 1.14 1.89 -4.32
N THR A 84 1.54 0.80 -3.68
CA THR A 84 2.28 -0.30 -4.31
C THR A 84 1.40 -1.54 -4.36
N LYS A 85 1.22 -2.09 -5.56
CA LYS A 85 0.59 -3.40 -5.78
C LYS A 85 1.69 -4.40 -6.10
N PHE A 86 1.75 -5.46 -5.33
CA PHE A 86 2.74 -6.53 -5.50
C PHE A 86 2.19 -7.68 -6.37
N PRO A 87 3.06 -8.47 -7.02
CA PRO A 87 2.64 -9.58 -7.87
C PRO A 87 1.85 -10.67 -7.13
N ASP A 88 2.10 -10.84 -5.83
CA ASP A 88 1.39 -11.79 -4.96
C ASP A 88 -0.02 -11.33 -4.57
N GLY A 89 -0.43 -10.12 -4.99
CA GLY A 89 -1.71 -9.51 -4.68
C GLY A 89 -1.73 -8.65 -3.41
N ALA A 90 -0.62 -8.53 -2.69
CA ALA A 90 -0.51 -7.57 -1.58
C ALA A 90 -0.61 -6.13 -2.10
N ILE A 91 -1.15 -5.24 -1.25
CA ILE A 91 -1.25 -3.81 -1.54
C ILE A 91 -0.71 -3.04 -0.34
N GLU A 92 0.28 -2.19 -0.58
CA GLU A 92 0.84 -1.27 0.40
C GLU A 92 0.45 0.18 0.05
N GLU A 93 0.00 0.94 1.04
CA GLU A 93 -0.27 2.36 0.94
C GLU A 93 0.59 3.11 1.96
N LYS A 94 1.51 3.96 1.48
CA LYS A 94 2.31 4.86 2.30
C LYS A 94 1.68 6.24 2.27
N ARG A 95 1.32 6.75 3.43
CA ARG A 95 0.69 8.06 3.60
C ARG A 95 1.71 9.13 3.95
N VAL A 96 1.38 10.37 3.64
CA VAL A 96 2.24 11.54 3.89
C VAL A 96 2.50 11.75 5.39
N ASN A 97 1.55 11.37 6.24
CA ASN A 97 1.72 11.44 7.70
C ASN A 97 2.72 10.43 8.26
N GLY A 98 3.22 9.51 7.41
CA GLY A 98 4.17 8.46 7.77
C GLY A 98 3.53 7.12 8.13
N ASP A 99 2.19 7.02 8.11
CA ASP A 99 1.50 5.73 8.30
C ASP A 99 1.65 4.85 7.06
N VAL A 100 1.74 3.55 7.28
CA VAL A 100 1.77 2.54 6.22
C VAL A 100 0.64 1.54 6.46
N LEU A 101 -0.21 1.33 5.46
CA LEU A 101 -1.24 0.31 5.46
C LEU A 101 -0.86 -0.79 4.48
N LEU A 102 -0.76 -2.03 4.96
CA LEU A 102 -0.51 -3.22 4.15
C LEU A 102 -1.73 -4.15 4.21
N LYS A 103 -2.34 -4.39 3.06
CA LYS A 103 -3.31 -5.46 2.85
C LYS A 103 -2.62 -6.67 2.27
N LYS A 104 -2.56 -7.77 3.02
CA LYS A 104 -1.99 -9.04 2.57
C LYS A 104 -2.95 -9.80 1.63
N PRO A 105 -2.47 -10.75 0.83
CA PRO A 105 -3.32 -11.56 -0.08
C PRO A 105 -4.44 -12.30 0.64
N ASN A 106 -4.21 -12.77 1.86
CA ASN A 106 -5.22 -13.44 2.70
C ASN A 106 -6.25 -12.47 3.33
N GLY A 107 -6.17 -11.17 2.99
CA GLY A 107 -7.06 -10.14 3.51
C GLY A 107 -6.63 -9.50 4.82
N THR A 108 -5.64 -10.04 5.54
CA THR A 108 -5.11 -9.43 6.77
C THR A 108 -4.66 -8.00 6.50
N LEU A 109 -5.09 -7.07 7.35
CA LEU A 109 -4.69 -5.66 7.30
C LEU A 109 -3.66 -5.38 8.39
N VAL A 110 -2.55 -4.76 8.02
CA VAL A 110 -1.50 -4.32 8.95
C VAL A 110 -1.32 -2.82 8.77
N GLN A 111 -1.58 -2.07 9.81
CA GLN A 111 -1.32 -0.63 9.85
C GLN A 111 -0.13 -0.36 10.77
N THR A 112 0.93 0.19 10.22
CA THR A 112 2.06 0.72 10.97
C THR A 112 1.90 2.23 11.04
N MET A 113 1.83 2.77 12.25
CA MET A 113 1.69 4.21 12.48
C MET A 113 3.06 4.90 12.47
N LYS A 114 3.07 6.21 12.34
CA LYS A 114 4.29 7.03 12.37
C LYS A 114 5.12 6.83 13.63
N ASP A 115 4.49 6.59 14.78
CA ASP A 115 5.16 6.31 16.06
C ASP A 115 5.72 4.88 16.15
N ARG A 116 5.55 4.05 15.11
CA ARG A 116 5.92 2.64 14.99
C ARG A 116 5.00 1.67 15.74
N SER A 117 3.91 2.12 16.34
CA SER A 117 2.88 1.21 16.81
C SER A 117 2.25 0.48 15.59
N VAL A 118 1.79 -0.76 15.81
CA VAL A 118 1.25 -1.60 14.73
C VAL A 118 -0.11 -2.14 15.14
N VAL A 119 -1.09 -1.99 14.25
CA VAL A 119 -2.40 -2.63 14.37
C VAL A 119 -2.53 -3.68 13.29
N THR A 120 -2.83 -4.92 13.68
CA THR A 120 -3.11 -6.02 12.75
C THR A 120 -4.54 -6.48 12.91
N VAL A 121 -5.31 -6.53 11.81
CA VAL A 121 -6.66 -7.09 11.77
C VAL A 121 -6.61 -8.40 10.98
N TYR A 122 -6.89 -9.50 11.65
CA TYR A 122 -6.95 -10.83 11.05
C TYR A 122 -8.37 -11.09 10.56
N VAL A 123 -8.52 -11.28 9.25
CA VAL A 123 -9.86 -11.47 8.63
C VAL A 123 -10.45 -12.84 8.94
N GLU A 124 -9.60 -13.85 9.14
CA GLU A 124 -10.01 -15.25 9.37
C GLU A 124 -10.84 -15.42 10.64
N ASP A 125 -10.42 -14.81 11.75
CA ASP A 125 -11.05 -14.93 13.07
C ASP A 125 -11.61 -13.60 13.61
N GLY A 126 -11.39 -12.49 12.88
CA GLY A 126 -11.80 -11.15 13.28
C GLY A 126 -11.01 -10.57 14.45
N ARG A 127 -9.91 -11.23 14.86
CA ARG A 127 -9.03 -10.77 15.91
C ARG A 127 -8.28 -9.52 15.49
N GLN A 128 -8.08 -8.60 16.43
CA GLN A 128 -7.24 -7.42 16.28
C GLN A 128 -6.09 -7.49 17.27
N GLU A 129 -4.89 -7.19 16.82
CA GLU A 129 -3.69 -7.12 17.64
C GLU A 129 -3.08 -5.72 17.52
N HIS A 130 -2.83 -5.10 18.67
CA HIS A 130 -2.16 -3.81 18.77
C HIS A 130 -0.81 -4.01 19.46
N LYS A 131 0.28 -3.74 18.76
CA LYS A 131 1.64 -3.67 19.31
C LYS A 131 1.98 -2.21 19.56
N PHE A 132 2.19 -1.87 20.82
CA PHE A 132 2.56 -0.52 21.22
C PHE A 132 4.07 -0.29 21.11
N VAL A 133 4.47 0.97 21.11
CA VAL A 133 5.88 1.37 20.98
C VAL A 133 6.73 0.90 22.15
N ASP A 134 6.15 0.81 23.33
CA ASP A 134 6.80 0.30 24.55
C ASP A 134 7.02 -1.22 24.54
N GLY A 135 6.44 -1.93 23.55
CA GLY A 135 6.53 -3.38 23.39
C GLY A 135 5.35 -4.14 23.98
N SER A 136 4.42 -3.48 24.68
CA SER A 136 3.18 -4.11 25.14
C SER A 136 2.29 -4.51 23.96
N VAL A 137 1.43 -5.52 24.15
CA VAL A 137 0.55 -6.04 23.09
C VAL A 137 -0.86 -6.17 23.65
N LEU A 138 -1.84 -5.59 22.96
CA LEU A 138 -3.26 -5.78 23.23
C LEU A 138 -3.88 -6.61 22.11
N THR A 139 -4.49 -7.74 22.45
CA THR A 139 -5.28 -8.56 21.53
C THR A 139 -6.76 -8.46 21.89
N VAL A 140 -7.59 -8.18 20.89
CA VAL A 140 -9.05 -8.11 21.03
C VAL A 140 -9.67 -9.14 20.10
N TRP A 141 -10.49 -10.04 20.63
CA TRP A 141 -11.22 -11.06 19.87
C TRP A 141 -12.63 -10.59 19.53
N LYS A 142 -13.22 -11.22 18.53
CA LYS A 142 -14.57 -10.91 18.04
C LYS A 142 -15.66 -11.14 19.10
N ASP A 143 -15.45 -12.07 20.03
CA ASP A 143 -16.34 -12.35 21.15
C ASP A 143 -16.29 -11.30 22.26
N GLY A 144 -15.37 -10.32 22.14
CA GLY A 144 -15.16 -9.26 23.11
C GLY A 144 -14.11 -9.57 24.19
N LYS A 145 -13.52 -10.78 24.19
CA LYS A 145 -12.35 -11.07 25.03
C LYS A 145 -11.21 -10.12 24.67
N ARG A 146 -10.49 -9.62 25.69
CA ARG A 146 -9.29 -8.82 25.54
C ARG A 146 -8.15 -9.43 26.33
N GLU A 147 -6.96 -9.37 25.78
CA GLU A 147 -5.75 -9.83 26.46
C GLU A 147 -4.65 -8.80 26.23
N GLN A 148 -4.08 -8.31 27.32
CA GLN A 148 -2.95 -7.40 27.29
C GLN A 148 -1.74 -8.09 27.88
N ILE A 149 -0.62 -8.02 27.19
CA ILE A 149 0.69 -8.46 27.65
C ILE A 149 1.53 -7.20 27.83
N GLU A 150 1.91 -6.95 29.08
CA GLU A 150 2.75 -5.82 29.43
C GLU A 150 4.21 -6.07 29.10
N THR A 151 5.02 -5.02 29.13
CA THR A 151 6.46 -5.08 28.79
C THR A 151 7.27 -5.95 29.75
N ASP A 152 6.81 -6.12 30.99
CA ASP A 152 7.41 -7.01 31.99
C ASP A 152 6.98 -8.47 31.82
N GLY A 153 6.03 -8.75 30.92
CA GLY A 153 5.47 -10.07 30.67
C GLY A 153 4.20 -10.39 31.47
N THR A 154 3.74 -9.48 32.33
CA THR A 154 2.44 -9.61 33.00
C THR A 154 1.32 -9.69 31.96
N LYS A 155 0.43 -10.66 32.16
CA LYS A 155 -0.69 -10.92 31.25
C LYS A 155 -2.02 -10.59 31.93
N ILE A 156 -2.81 -9.70 31.34
CA ILE A 156 -4.13 -9.30 31.81
C ILE A 156 -5.16 -9.77 30.80
N THR A 157 -6.13 -10.59 31.25
CA THR A 157 -7.23 -11.05 30.40
C THR A 157 -8.55 -10.53 30.94
N GLN A 158 -9.28 -9.81 30.09
CA GLN A 158 -10.66 -9.38 30.36
C GLN A 158 -11.62 -10.22 29.53
N TYR A 159 -12.58 -10.85 30.17
CA TYR A 159 -13.61 -11.66 29.54
C TYR A 159 -14.87 -10.84 29.24
N PRO A 160 -15.72 -11.28 28.28
CA PRO A 160 -16.97 -10.59 27.95
C PRO A 160 -17.96 -10.47 29.10
N ASP A 161 -17.91 -11.37 30.07
CA ASP A 161 -18.72 -11.34 31.29
C ASP A 161 -18.25 -10.32 32.32
N GLY A 162 -17.14 -9.62 32.03
CA GLY A 162 -16.52 -8.62 32.92
C GLY A 162 -15.48 -9.18 33.89
N ARG A 163 -15.27 -10.49 33.92
CA ARG A 163 -14.21 -11.12 34.73
C ARG A 163 -12.83 -10.68 34.21
N ILE A 164 -11.92 -10.39 35.14
CA ILE A 164 -10.52 -10.03 34.82
C ILE A 164 -9.62 -11.04 35.52
N VAL A 165 -8.63 -11.54 34.78
CA VAL A 165 -7.59 -12.43 35.30
C VAL A 165 -6.24 -11.80 34.97
N GLN A 166 -5.42 -11.61 35.97
CA GLN A 166 -4.02 -11.22 35.83
C GLN A 166 -3.12 -12.39 36.18
N VAL A 167 -2.10 -12.60 35.36
CA VAL A 167 -1.03 -13.59 35.61
C VAL A 167 0.28 -12.83 35.59
N ASP A 168 0.95 -12.76 36.70
CA ASP A 168 2.25 -12.12 36.85
C ASP A 168 3.37 -13.03 36.32
N THR A 169 4.56 -12.47 36.14
CA THR A 169 5.73 -13.17 35.59
C THR A 169 6.22 -14.32 36.46
N ASP A 170 5.92 -14.32 37.73
CA ASP A 170 6.21 -15.42 38.67
C ASP A 170 5.14 -16.52 38.70
N GLY A 171 4.06 -16.34 37.89
CA GLY A 171 2.93 -17.26 37.82
C GLY A 171 1.83 -16.98 38.84
N THR A 172 1.94 -15.94 39.65
CA THR A 172 0.88 -15.52 40.57
C THR A 172 -0.37 -15.14 39.77
N ILE A 173 -1.52 -15.66 40.18
CA ILE A 173 -2.81 -15.40 39.52
C ILE A 173 -3.67 -14.55 40.44
N LEU A 174 -4.11 -13.41 39.95
CA LEU A 174 -5.11 -12.55 40.56
C LEU A 174 -6.37 -12.57 39.70
N GLU A 175 -7.51 -12.86 40.33
CA GLU A 175 -8.79 -12.90 39.62
C GLU A 175 -9.81 -11.99 40.30
N SER A 176 -10.45 -11.11 39.55
CA SER A 176 -11.60 -10.35 39.99
C SER A 176 -12.89 -10.95 39.41
N GLN A 177 -13.90 -11.09 40.25
CA GLN A 177 -15.23 -11.48 39.76
C GLN A 177 -15.87 -10.31 38.99
N ALA A 178 -16.67 -10.65 37.98
CA ALA A 178 -17.50 -9.66 37.30
C ALA A 178 -18.42 -8.96 38.33
N PRO A 179 -18.66 -7.66 38.25
CA PRO A 179 -19.70 -7.01 39.01
C PRO A 179 -21.05 -7.69 38.72
N PRO A 180 -21.89 -7.91 39.75
CA PRO A 180 -23.22 -8.52 39.51
C PRO A 180 -23.98 -7.73 38.46
N ALA A 181 -24.60 -8.47 37.52
CA ALA A 181 -25.41 -7.85 36.46
C ALA A 181 -26.42 -6.89 37.10
N ALA A 182 -26.50 -5.67 36.58
CA ALA A 182 -27.50 -4.71 37.05
C ALA A 182 -28.92 -5.33 36.94
N PRO A 183 -29.78 -5.20 37.96
CA PRO A 183 -31.11 -5.75 37.89
C PRO A 183 -31.85 -5.21 36.67
N PRO A 184 -32.66 -6.05 35.99
CA PRO A 184 -33.43 -5.61 34.82
C PRO A 184 -34.33 -4.43 35.23
N LYS A 185 -34.32 -3.36 34.43
CA LYS A 185 -35.21 -2.19 34.59
C LYS A 185 -36.59 -2.55 34.14
#